data_2d250a0f0a14ba71387e8518d98ac422
#
_entry.id   2d250a0f0a14ba71387e8518d98ac422
#
_cell.length_a   1.000
_cell.length_b   1.000
_cell.length_c   1.000
_cell.angle_alpha   90.00
_cell.angle_beta   90.00
_cell.angle_gamma   90.00
#
_symmetry.space_group_name_H-M   'P 1'
#
loop_
_entity.id
_entity.type
_entity.pdbx_description
1 polymer ?
#
loop_
_entity_poly.entity_id
_entity_poly.type
_entity_poly.pdbx_seq_one_letter_code
_entity_poly.pdbx_strand_id
1 'polypeptide(L)'
;MKKVLLLFFLFHINNSIYSQENIKKSQIDKVIKTSENYILKENYNSADSLLKNIILNSKLVPSEITFLFGKNSFFINKYKQSINWLNKYIEMKGTLGKYSEEAIKFLELSNTKNILEKEKNIENILTELFSYRYIECPNNKKICPVCKGSSVMITETEVSKIYKTCPFSDNKGYLTCDEYNLFLRGELKPKISIFSRSN
;
A
#
# COMPACT_ATOMS: atom_id res chain seq x y z
N MET A 1 26.60 51.31 -38.56
CA MET A 1 25.39 51.40 -37.73
C MET A 1 24.68 50.08 -37.52
N LYS A 2 24.50 49.18 -38.52
CA LYS A 2 23.81 47.89 -38.32
C LYS A 2 24.49 46.91 -37.31
N LYS A 3 25.83 46.86 -37.21
CA LYS A 3 26.58 45.99 -36.30
C LYS A 3 26.46 46.41 -34.81
N VAL A 4 26.34 47.70 -34.54
CA VAL A 4 26.17 48.24 -33.18
C VAL A 4 24.76 47.94 -32.64
N LEU A 5 23.75 48.02 -33.54
CA LEU A 5 22.37 47.68 -33.17
C LEU A 5 22.19 46.21 -32.78
N LEU A 6 22.90 45.28 -33.46
CA LEU A 6 22.87 43.85 -33.19
C LEU A 6 23.49 43.49 -31.81
N LEU A 7 24.56 44.18 -31.43
CA LEU A 7 25.20 44.01 -30.11
C LEU A 7 24.30 44.49 -28.96
N PHE A 8 23.60 45.61 -29.13
CA PHE A 8 22.61 46.10 -28.16
C PHE A 8 21.43 45.13 -27.99
N PHE A 9 20.95 44.52 -29.08
CA PHE A 9 19.86 43.54 -29.00
C PHE A 9 20.25 42.25 -28.28
N LEU A 10 21.48 41.76 -28.50
CA LEU A 10 22.01 40.59 -27.80
C LEU A 10 22.24 40.86 -26.30
N PHE A 11 22.60 42.08 -25.92
CA PHE A 11 22.77 42.45 -24.52
C PHE A 11 21.47 42.54 -23.75
N HIS A 12 20.39 43.01 -24.38
CA HIS A 12 19.06 43.08 -23.79
C HIS A 12 18.42 41.68 -23.63
N ILE A 13 18.63 40.75 -24.56
CA ILE A 13 18.15 39.36 -24.44
C ILE A 13 18.79 38.65 -23.27
N ASN A 14 20.12 38.77 -23.10
CA ASN A 14 20.83 38.14 -21.97
C ASN A 14 20.35 38.68 -20.62
N ASN A 15 20.16 40.00 -20.48
CA ASN A 15 19.67 40.57 -19.22
C ASN A 15 18.23 40.11 -18.88
N SER A 16 17.36 39.92 -19.86
CA SER A 16 15.99 39.43 -19.65
C SER A 16 15.97 37.97 -19.17
N ILE A 17 16.85 37.11 -19.70
CA ILE A 17 16.98 35.70 -19.29
C ILE A 17 17.51 35.60 -17.85
N TYR A 18 18.55 36.36 -17.52
CA TYR A 18 19.11 36.40 -16.16
C TYR A 18 18.09 36.91 -15.13
N SER A 19 17.28 37.90 -15.48
CA SER A 19 16.25 38.43 -14.59
C SER A 19 15.16 37.40 -14.28
N GLN A 20 14.68 36.66 -15.29
CA GLN A 20 13.65 35.62 -15.11
C GLN A 20 14.15 34.44 -14.28
N GLU A 21 15.40 34.03 -14.44
CA GLU A 21 16.00 32.94 -13.68
C GLU A 21 16.17 33.30 -12.20
N ASN A 22 16.59 34.52 -11.90
CA ASN A 22 16.72 35.04 -10.53
C ASN A 22 15.37 35.17 -9.80
N ILE A 23 14.31 35.61 -10.48
CA ILE A 23 12.96 35.70 -9.91
C ILE A 23 12.46 34.31 -9.56
N LYS A 24 12.66 33.32 -10.42
CA LYS A 24 12.24 31.93 -10.20
C LYS A 24 12.98 31.30 -9.02
N LYS A 25 14.30 31.55 -8.87
CA LYS A 25 15.10 31.07 -7.75
C LYS A 25 14.63 31.66 -6.43
N SER A 26 14.41 32.97 -6.37
CA SER A 26 13.88 33.66 -5.18
C SER A 26 12.50 33.13 -4.74
N GLN A 27 11.63 32.79 -5.68
CA GLN A 27 10.34 32.15 -5.36
C GLN A 27 10.50 30.76 -4.76
N ILE A 28 11.40 29.94 -5.29
CA ILE A 28 11.72 28.61 -4.77
C ILE A 28 12.26 28.69 -3.35
N ASP A 29 13.24 29.60 -3.11
CA ASP A 29 13.83 29.83 -1.78
C ASP A 29 12.77 30.27 -0.74
N LYS A 30 11.83 31.11 -1.16
CA LYS A 30 10.68 31.50 -0.32
C LYS A 30 9.80 30.30 0.03
N VAL A 31 9.50 29.43 -0.95
CA VAL A 31 8.70 28.22 -0.71
C VAL A 31 9.41 27.28 0.23
N ILE A 32 10.71 27.04 0.05
CA ILE A 32 11.53 26.20 0.96
C ILE A 32 11.41 26.70 2.39
N LYS A 33 11.72 27.98 2.64
CA LYS A 33 11.64 28.58 3.99
C LYS A 33 10.24 28.53 4.59
N THR A 34 9.21 28.78 3.77
CA THR A 34 7.82 28.73 4.24
C THR A 34 7.40 27.30 4.59
N SER A 35 7.80 26.31 3.78
CA SER A 35 7.52 24.90 4.04
C SER A 35 8.24 24.39 5.28
N GLU A 36 9.52 24.76 5.48
CA GLU A 36 10.27 24.45 6.70
C GLU A 36 9.55 25.03 7.94
N ASN A 37 9.08 26.27 7.87
CA ASN A 37 8.35 26.89 8.97
C ASN A 37 7.00 26.21 9.25
N TYR A 38 6.27 25.78 8.23
CA TYR A 38 5.05 25.00 8.42
C TYR A 38 5.35 23.65 9.08
N ILE A 39 6.38 22.94 8.66
CA ILE A 39 6.78 21.65 9.25
C ILE A 39 7.21 21.85 10.73
N LEU A 40 7.98 22.89 11.03
CA LEU A 40 8.38 23.22 12.40
C LEU A 40 7.19 23.56 13.31
N LYS A 41 6.14 24.15 12.75
CA LYS A 41 4.88 24.46 13.48
C LYS A 41 3.87 23.33 13.45
N GLU A 42 4.27 22.14 12.99
CA GLU A 42 3.42 20.96 12.83
C GLU A 42 2.20 21.17 11.91
N ASN A 43 2.22 22.23 11.09
CA ASN A 43 1.19 22.49 10.10
C ASN A 43 1.48 21.74 8.79
N TYR A 44 1.49 20.42 8.88
CA TYR A 44 1.89 19.52 7.80
C TYR A 44 0.99 19.60 6.57
N ASN A 45 -0.30 19.86 6.74
CA ASN A 45 -1.25 19.98 5.62
C ASN A 45 -0.97 21.23 4.77
N SER A 46 -0.62 22.35 5.39
CA SER A 46 -0.22 23.57 4.67
C SER A 46 1.11 23.37 3.95
N ALA A 47 2.06 22.68 4.58
CA ALA A 47 3.32 22.31 3.94
C ALA A 47 3.08 21.38 2.73
N ASP A 48 2.22 20.34 2.87
CA ASP A 48 1.87 19.41 1.79
C ASP A 48 1.29 20.14 0.57
N SER A 49 0.33 21.05 0.80
CA SER A 49 -0.30 21.84 -0.26
C SER A 49 0.69 22.75 -0.99
N LEU A 50 1.55 23.43 -0.24
CA LEU A 50 2.55 24.34 -0.79
C LEU A 50 3.61 23.58 -1.61
N LEU A 51 4.14 22.46 -1.08
CA LEU A 51 5.14 21.65 -1.74
C LEU A 51 4.57 20.96 -3.00
N LYS A 52 3.35 20.45 -2.95
CA LYS A 52 2.65 19.89 -4.12
C LYS A 52 2.49 20.89 -5.23
N ASN A 53 2.10 22.12 -4.91
CA ASN A 53 1.93 23.16 -5.91
C ASN A 53 3.24 23.42 -6.69
N ILE A 54 4.37 23.47 -5.99
CA ILE A 54 5.69 23.62 -6.64
C ILE A 54 6.02 22.40 -7.50
N ILE A 55 5.81 21.19 -7.01
CA ILE A 55 6.11 19.96 -7.74
C ILE A 55 5.32 19.87 -9.05
N LEU A 56 4.03 20.21 -8.99
CA LEU A 56 3.15 20.16 -10.18
C LEU A 56 3.48 21.23 -11.23
N ASN A 57 3.97 22.40 -10.80
CA ASN A 57 4.22 23.53 -11.68
C ASN A 57 5.70 23.71 -12.08
N SER A 58 6.59 22.83 -11.61
CA SER A 58 8.02 22.91 -11.92
C SER A 58 8.46 21.83 -12.89
N LYS A 59 9.17 22.21 -13.96
CA LYS A 59 9.81 21.22 -14.87
C LYS A 59 10.90 20.43 -14.18
N LEU A 60 11.64 21.06 -13.28
CA LEU A 60 12.69 20.45 -12.48
C LEU A 60 12.42 20.77 -11.01
N VAL A 61 12.30 19.75 -10.19
CA VAL A 61 12.06 19.88 -8.75
C VAL A 61 13.40 19.97 -8.02
N PRO A 62 13.66 21.05 -7.29
CA PRO A 62 14.89 21.17 -6.48
C PRO A 62 15.00 20.07 -5.43
N SER A 63 16.23 19.66 -5.14
CA SER A 63 16.50 18.60 -4.16
C SER A 63 15.96 18.92 -2.76
N GLU A 64 16.01 20.18 -2.34
CA GLU A 64 15.47 20.64 -1.06
C GLU A 64 13.95 20.40 -0.97
N ILE A 65 13.24 20.64 -2.07
CA ILE A 65 11.79 20.36 -2.16
C ILE A 65 11.53 18.86 -2.08
N THR A 66 12.33 18.01 -2.76
CA THR A 66 12.17 16.54 -2.66
C THR A 66 12.36 16.06 -1.23
N PHE A 67 13.35 16.57 -0.50
CA PHE A 67 13.57 16.25 0.90
C PHE A 67 12.40 16.71 1.78
N LEU A 68 12.01 17.99 1.70
CA LEU A 68 10.94 18.55 2.53
C LEU A 68 9.60 17.83 2.29
N PHE A 69 9.30 17.49 1.03
CA PHE A 69 8.08 16.77 0.71
C PHE A 69 8.12 15.32 1.23
N GLY A 70 9.25 14.66 1.14
CA GLY A 70 9.46 13.33 1.73
C GLY A 70 9.30 13.36 3.25
N LYS A 71 9.97 14.30 3.93
CA LYS A 71 9.86 14.49 5.38
C LYS A 71 8.42 14.82 5.82
N ASN A 72 7.77 15.76 5.14
CA ASN A 72 6.39 16.12 5.43
C ASN A 72 5.42 14.95 5.22
N SER A 73 5.65 14.14 4.18
CA SER A 73 4.85 12.95 3.91
C SER A 73 4.89 11.93 5.04
N PHE A 74 6.03 11.80 5.74
CA PHE A 74 6.15 10.97 6.93
C PHE A 74 5.20 11.45 8.03
N PHE A 75 5.19 12.75 8.34
CA PHE A 75 4.35 13.31 9.41
C PHE A 75 2.85 13.23 9.14
N ILE A 76 2.44 13.18 7.87
CA ILE A 76 1.03 12.96 7.49
C ILE A 76 0.71 11.49 7.19
N ASN A 77 1.54 10.55 7.68
CA ASN A 77 1.39 9.10 7.57
C ASN A 77 1.35 8.56 6.13
N LYS A 78 1.87 9.30 5.16
CA LYS A 78 2.01 8.85 3.77
C LYS A 78 3.37 8.18 3.56
N TYR A 79 3.60 7.08 4.25
CA TYR A 79 4.92 6.45 4.35
C TYR A 79 5.49 6.01 2.99
N LYS A 80 4.68 5.42 2.11
CA LYS A 80 5.13 5.06 0.76
C LYS A 80 5.57 6.28 -0.06
N GLN A 81 4.85 7.40 0.05
CA GLN A 81 5.21 8.66 -0.60
C GLN A 81 6.50 9.23 0.00
N SER A 82 6.65 9.19 1.33
CA SER A 82 7.86 9.60 2.03
C SER A 82 9.08 8.84 1.52
N ILE A 83 9.00 7.51 1.46
CA ILE A 83 10.07 6.63 0.94
C ILE A 83 10.49 7.06 -0.47
N ASN A 84 9.54 7.25 -1.37
CA ASN A 84 9.84 7.60 -2.77
C ASN A 84 10.57 8.95 -2.90
N TRP A 85 10.12 9.98 -2.16
CA TRP A 85 10.71 11.31 -2.25
C TRP A 85 12.04 11.43 -1.53
N LEU A 86 12.24 10.72 -0.41
CA LEU A 86 13.53 10.68 0.29
C LEU A 86 14.58 9.91 -0.51
N ASN A 87 14.20 8.79 -1.15
CA ASN A 87 15.08 8.09 -2.08
C ASN A 87 15.48 9.01 -3.24
N LYS A 88 14.51 9.77 -3.80
CA LYS A 88 14.81 10.73 -4.87
C LYS A 88 15.80 11.80 -4.42
N TYR A 89 15.67 12.29 -3.20
CA TYR A 89 16.66 13.22 -2.64
C TYR A 89 18.05 12.59 -2.56
N ILE A 90 18.14 11.36 -2.03
CA ILE A 90 19.42 10.63 -1.89
C ILE A 90 20.04 10.34 -3.27
N GLU A 91 19.22 9.97 -4.26
CA GLU A 91 19.66 9.78 -5.65
C GLU A 91 20.29 11.06 -6.22
N MET A 92 19.72 12.23 -5.92
CA MET A 92 20.20 13.52 -6.43
C MET A 92 21.44 14.05 -5.68
N LYS A 93 21.58 13.79 -4.39
CA LYS A 93 22.59 14.42 -3.52
C LYS A 93 23.57 13.44 -2.89
N GLY A 94 23.31 12.14 -2.99
CA GLY A 94 24.12 11.11 -2.32
C GLY A 94 24.03 11.21 -0.80
N THR A 95 25.06 10.70 -0.13
CA THR A 95 25.16 10.68 1.33
C THR A 95 25.76 11.97 1.94
N LEU A 96 26.31 12.85 1.11
CA LEU A 96 27.00 14.08 1.52
C LEU A 96 26.16 15.36 1.34
N GLY A 97 24.91 15.24 0.91
CA GLY A 97 24.00 16.37 0.75
C GLY A 97 23.58 16.98 2.09
N LYS A 98 23.21 18.26 2.08
CA LYS A 98 22.84 19.05 3.28
C LYS A 98 21.86 18.32 4.22
N TYR A 99 20.90 17.57 3.66
CA TYR A 99 19.85 16.88 4.41
C TYR A 99 19.99 15.34 4.34
N SER A 100 21.13 14.81 3.89
CA SER A 100 21.25 13.37 3.63
C SER A 100 21.13 12.51 4.87
N GLU A 101 21.73 12.94 5.98
CA GLU A 101 21.61 12.23 7.26
C GLU A 101 20.14 12.18 7.74
N GLU A 102 19.48 13.33 7.69
CA GLU A 102 18.06 13.41 8.08
C GLU A 102 17.16 12.64 7.11
N ALA A 103 17.45 12.66 5.81
CA ALA A 103 16.72 11.91 4.79
C ALA A 103 16.83 10.39 5.02
N ILE A 104 18.03 9.89 5.33
CA ILE A 104 18.25 8.47 5.66
C ILE A 104 17.45 8.09 6.91
N LYS A 105 17.51 8.89 7.97
CA LYS A 105 16.72 8.66 9.19
C LYS A 105 15.22 8.56 8.91
N PHE A 106 14.65 9.52 8.19
CA PHE A 106 13.22 9.49 7.86
C PHE A 106 12.87 8.37 6.88
N LEU A 107 13.79 7.97 6.01
CA LEU A 107 13.61 6.82 5.12
C LEU A 107 13.49 5.51 5.92
N GLU A 108 14.35 5.28 6.89
CA GLU A 108 14.29 4.11 7.80
C GLU A 108 12.99 4.09 8.60
N LEU A 109 12.62 5.23 9.21
CA LEU A 109 11.37 5.37 9.94
C LEU A 109 10.14 5.11 9.05
N SER A 110 10.15 5.64 7.82
CA SER A 110 9.07 5.45 6.85
C SER A 110 8.94 4.00 6.42
N ASN A 111 10.05 3.29 6.18
CA ASN A 111 10.05 1.87 5.86
C ASN A 111 9.45 1.05 6.99
N THR A 112 9.88 1.27 8.22
CA THR A 112 9.35 0.58 9.41
C THR A 112 7.84 0.80 9.56
N LYS A 113 7.38 2.06 9.48
CA LYS A 113 5.96 2.39 9.59
C LYS A 113 5.12 1.82 8.46
N ASN A 114 5.64 1.82 7.22
CA ASN A 114 4.95 1.25 6.06
C ASN A 114 4.79 -0.29 6.16
N ILE A 115 5.78 -0.99 6.75
CA ILE A 115 5.68 -2.42 7.03
C ILE A 115 4.60 -2.68 8.09
N LEU A 116 4.65 -1.98 9.21
CA LEU A 116 3.66 -2.12 10.30
C LEU A 116 2.23 -1.82 9.83
N GLU A 117 2.04 -0.81 8.97
CA GLU A 117 0.73 -0.50 8.39
C GLU A 117 0.22 -1.63 7.50
N LYS A 118 1.10 -2.24 6.69
CA LYS A 118 0.76 -3.40 5.86
C LYS A 118 0.39 -4.61 6.70
N GLU A 119 1.16 -4.92 7.74
CA GLU A 119 0.90 -6.03 8.65
C GLU A 119 -0.47 -5.85 9.34
N LYS A 120 -0.75 -4.65 9.86
CA LYS A 120 -2.05 -4.32 10.46
C LYS A 120 -3.21 -4.46 9.47
N ASN A 121 -3.02 -4.03 8.23
CA ASN A 121 -4.04 -4.19 7.19
C ASN A 121 -4.29 -5.66 6.85
N ILE A 122 -3.24 -6.48 6.78
CA ILE A 122 -3.36 -7.94 6.58
C ILE A 122 -4.11 -8.57 7.76
N GLU A 123 -3.76 -8.23 8.99
CA GLU A 123 -4.44 -8.73 10.19
C GLU A 123 -5.93 -8.35 10.20
N ASN A 124 -6.28 -7.11 9.84
CA ASN A 124 -7.67 -6.67 9.72
C ASN A 124 -8.42 -7.45 8.64
N ILE A 125 -7.81 -7.64 7.46
CA ILE A 125 -8.40 -8.44 6.37
C ILE A 125 -8.60 -9.89 6.82
N LEU A 126 -7.61 -10.50 7.47
CA LEU A 126 -7.73 -11.85 7.99
C LEU A 126 -8.82 -11.94 9.06
N THR A 127 -8.89 -10.97 9.98
CA THR A 127 -9.94 -10.90 11.01
C THR A 127 -11.31 -10.77 10.37
N GLU A 128 -11.47 -9.97 9.34
CA GLU A 128 -12.73 -9.83 8.59
C GLU A 128 -13.09 -11.10 7.84
N LEU A 129 -12.13 -11.73 7.14
CA LEU A 129 -12.32 -12.99 6.41
C LEU A 129 -12.64 -14.16 7.35
N PHE A 130 -12.01 -14.19 8.52
CA PHE A 130 -12.17 -15.24 9.53
C PHE A 130 -13.13 -14.86 10.65
N SER A 131 -13.71 -13.64 10.65
CA SER A 131 -14.83 -13.28 11.53
C SER A 131 -16.06 -14.07 11.09
N TYR A 132 -16.07 -15.30 11.56
CA TYR A 132 -17.12 -16.26 11.25
C TYR A 132 -18.43 -15.79 11.89
N ARG A 133 -19.37 -15.41 11.04
CA ARG A 133 -20.74 -15.14 11.46
C ARG A 133 -21.52 -16.45 11.45
N TYR A 134 -22.03 -16.87 12.61
CA TYR A 134 -22.88 -18.07 12.69
C TYR A 134 -24.07 -17.95 11.72
N ILE A 135 -24.23 -18.97 10.89
CA ILE A 135 -25.33 -19.04 9.92
C ILE A 135 -26.46 -19.84 10.55
N GLU A 136 -27.61 -19.22 10.70
CA GLU A 136 -28.83 -19.93 11.10
C GLU A 136 -29.36 -20.75 9.94
N CYS A 137 -29.77 -21.98 10.23
CA CYS A 137 -30.24 -22.91 9.22
C CYS A 137 -31.74 -23.16 9.39
N PRO A 138 -32.53 -23.04 8.32
CA PRO A 138 -33.93 -23.52 8.34
C PRO A 138 -33.97 -24.98 8.77
N ASN A 139 -34.88 -25.34 9.69
CA ASN A 139 -35.06 -26.70 10.21
C ASN A 139 -33.78 -27.30 10.89
N ASN A 140 -32.88 -26.48 11.35
CA ASN A 140 -31.62 -26.88 11.99
C ASN A 140 -30.78 -27.87 11.15
N LYS A 141 -30.89 -27.81 9.83
CA LYS A 141 -30.15 -28.69 8.90
C LYS A 141 -29.73 -27.96 7.65
N LYS A 142 -28.59 -28.39 7.09
CA LYS A 142 -28.05 -27.88 5.83
C LYS A 142 -27.52 -29.03 4.97
N ILE A 143 -27.74 -28.99 3.66
CA ILE A 143 -27.16 -29.97 2.73
C ILE A 143 -25.67 -29.97 2.88
N CYS A 144 -25.07 -31.16 3.02
CA CYS A 144 -23.63 -31.30 3.12
C CYS A 144 -22.93 -30.78 1.86
N PRO A 145 -22.02 -29.79 1.96
CA PRO A 145 -21.36 -29.20 0.78
C PRO A 145 -20.44 -30.19 0.06
N VAL A 146 -19.93 -31.20 0.77
CA VAL A 146 -19.00 -32.21 0.21
C VAL A 146 -19.71 -33.20 -0.69
N CYS A 147 -20.78 -33.85 -0.22
CA CYS A 147 -21.50 -34.83 -1.00
C CYS A 147 -22.75 -34.25 -1.70
N LYS A 148 -23.08 -32.98 -1.50
CA LYS A 148 -24.24 -32.29 -2.11
C LYS A 148 -25.55 -33.02 -1.87
N GLY A 149 -25.68 -33.65 -0.72
CA GLY A 149 -26.90 -34.40 -0.34
C GLY A 149 -26.92 -35.89 -0.71
N SER A 150 -25.95 -36.36 -1.51
CA SER A 150 -25.92 -37.74 -1.99
C SER A 150 -25.47 -38.78 -0.95
N SER A 151 -24.89 -38.33 0.17
CA SER A 151 -24.23 -39.18 1.18
C SER A 151 -22.98 -39.92 0.67
N VAL A 152 -22.68 -39.86 -0.60
CA VAL A 152 -21.62 -40.62 -1.26
C VAL A 152 -20.67 -39.66 -1.98
N MET A 153 -19.40 -39.95 -1.89
CA MET A 153 -18.34 -39.35 -2.69
C MET A 153 -17.93 -40.30 -3.80
N ILE A 154 -17.92 -39.83 -5.04
CA ILE A 154 -17.51 -40.60 -6.21
C ILE A 154 -16.11 -40.11 -6.63
N THR A 155 -15.15 -41.02 -6.66
CA THR A 155 -13.82 -40.77 -7.21
C THR A 155 -13.69 -41.54 -8.52
N GLU A 156 -13.49 -40.83 -9.61
CA GLU A 156 -13.30 -41.47 -10.93
C GLU A 156 -11.79 -41.73 -11.09
N THR A 157 -11.48 -42.97 -11.48
CA THR A 157 -10.14 -43.38 -11.91
C THR A 157 -10.20 -43.72 -13.39
N GLU A 158 -9.06 -43.86 -14.07
CA GLU A 158 -9.05 -44.21 -15.50
C GLU A 158 -9.79 -45.53 -15.84
N VAL A 159 -9.95 -46.41 -14.85
CA VAL A 159 -10.48 -47.78 -15.06
C VAL A 159 -11.84 -48.01 -14.35
N SER A 160 -12.15 -47.22 -13.30
CA SER A 160 -13.33 -47.50 -12.47
C SER A 160 -13.81 -46.26 -11.70
N LYS A 161 -15.08 -46.36 -11.21
CA LYS A 161 -15.65 -45.39 -10.26
C LYS A 161 -15.65 -45.99 -8.85
N ILE A 162 -15.03 -45.32 -7.92
CA ILE A 162 -14.97 -45.72 -6.52
C ILE A 162 -15.99 -44.89 -5.73
N TYR A 163 -16.89 -45.58 -5.03
CA TYR A 163 -17.91 -44.98 -4.19
C TYR A 163 -17.50 -45.08 -2.73
N LYS A 164 -17.49 -43.97 -2.02
CA LYS A 164 -17.17 -43.92 -0.58
C LYS A 164 -18.24 -43.12 0.16
N THR A 165 -18.60 -43.53 1.36
CA THR A 165 -19.47 -42.76 2.24
C THR A 165 -18.88 -41.38 2.51
N CYS A 166 -19.70 -40.35 2.54
CA CYS A 166 -19.25 -38.99 2.84
C CYS A 166 -18.69 -38.91 4.28
N PRO A 167 -17.44 -38.49 4.49
CA PRO A 167 -16.83 -38.49 5.81
C PRO A 167 -17.48 -37.52 6.79
N PHE A 168 -18.17 -36.49 6.32
CA PHE A 168 -18.77 -35.44 7.15
C PHE A 168 -20.24 -35.68 7.47
N SER A 169 -21.07 -36.05 6.46
CA SER A 169 -22.51 -36.26 6.63
C SER A 169 -22.90 -37.69 6.90
N ASP A 170 -21.92 -38.61 6.84
CA ASP A 170 -22.17 -40.05 6.92
C ASP A 170 -23.26 -40.47 5.89
N ASN A 171 -24.22 -41.28 6.25
CA ASN A 171 -25.29 -41.73 5.37
C ASN A 171 -26.46 -40.75 5.28
N LYS A 172 -26.39 -39.59 5.90
CA LYS A 172 -27.52 -38.64 6.00
C LYS A 172 -27.62 -37.66 4.84
N GLY A 173 -26.52 -37.29 4.21
CA GLY A 173 -26.42 -36.30 3.17
C GLY A 173 -26.55 -34.83 3.62
N TYR A 174 -26.81 -34.58 4.90
CA TYR A 174 -26.91 -33.28 5.50
C TYR A 174 -26.09 -33.18 6.79
N LEU A 175 -25.76 -31.96 7.19
CA LEU A 175 -25.16 -31.60 8.45
C LEU A 175 -26.19 -30.90 9.35
N THR A 176 -26.07 -31.03 10.66
CA THR A 176 -26.80 -30.14 11.57
C THR A 176 -26.30 -28.70 11.38
N CYS A 177 -27.03 -27.72 11.86
CA CYS A 177 -26.62 -26.33 11.72
C CYS A 177 -25.26 -26.06 12.38
N ASP A 178 -25.05 -26.64 13.56
CA ASP A 178 -23.77 -26.53 14.27
C ASP A 178 -22.64 -27.20 13.49
N GLU A 179 -22.86 -28.43 12.99
CA GLU A 179 -21.88 -29.14 12.17
C GLU A 179 -21.56 -28.35 10.87
N TYR A 180 -22.56 -27.72 10.23
CA TYR A 180 -22.35 -26.90 9.06
C TYR A 180 -21.51 -25.66 9.38
N ASN A 181 -21.78 -25.02 10.51
CA ASN A 181 -21.01 -23.90 10.99
C ASN A 181 -19.56 -24.31 11.37
N LEU A 182 -19.34 -25.46 11.98
CA LEU A 182 -18.00 -26.02 12.22
C LEU A 182 -17.28 -26.37 10.92
N PHE A 183 -18.02 -26.88 9.91
CA PHE A 183 -17.45 -27.18 8.60
C PHE A 183 -16.93 -25.91 7.89
N LEU A 184 -17.71 -24.83 7.91
CA LEU A 184 -17.31 -23.56 7.30
C LEU A 184 -16.05 -22.97 7.96
N ARG A 185 -15.84 -23.22 9.25
CA ARG A 185 -14.63 -22.82 10.00
C ARG A 185 -13.44 -23.76 9.80
N GLY A 186 -13.64 -24.89 9.10
CA GLY A 186 -12.63 -25.92 8.98
C GLY A 186 -12.38 -26.72 10.26
N GLU A 187 -13.27 -26.60 11.24
CA GLU A 187 -13.17 -27.25 12.56
C GLU A 187 -13.90 -28.61 12.62
N LEU A 188 -14.82 -28.88 11.67
CA LEU A 188 -15.55 -30.15 11.65
C LEU A 188 -14.63 -31.31 11.29
N LYS A 189 -14.47 -32.24 12.22
CA LYS A 189 -13.68 -33.47 12.00
C LYS A 189 -14.49 -34.50 11.21
N PRO A 190 -13.86 -35.25 10.28
CA PRO A 190 -14.51 -36.36 9.62
C PRO A 190 -15.01 -37.40 10.62
N LYS A 191 -16.25 -37.88 10.45
CA LYS A 191 -16.87 -38.91 11.30
C LYS A 191 -16.31 -40.31 11.01
N ILE A 192 -15.79 -40.49 9.79
CA ILE A 192 -15.18 -41.74 9.34
C ILE A 192 -13.72 -41.51 9.10
N SER A 193 -12.86 -42.29 9.72
CA SER A 193 -11.42 -42.26 9.44
C SER A 193 -11.18 -42.68 7.99
N ILE A 194 -10.61 -41.75 7.19
CA ILE A 194 -10.27 -42.01 5.77
C ILE A 194 -9.11 -43.05 5.69
N PHE A 195 -8.54 -43.45 6.82
CA PHE A 195 -7.38 -44.33 6.94
C PHE A 195 -7.70 -45.71 7.56
N SER A 196 -8.87 -46.27 7.39
CA SER A 196 -9.02 -47.72 7.57
C SER A 196 -8.34 -48.41 6.38
N ARG A 197 -7.07 -48.76 6.48
CA ARG A 197 -6.44 -49.71 5.59
C ARG A 197 -7.27 -50.98 5.65
N SER A 198 -7.91 -51.36 4.53
CA SER A 198 -8.32 -52.72 4.31
C SER A 198 -7.08 -53.60 4.31
N ASN A 199 -6.97 -54.48 5.32
CA ASN A 199 -6.08 -55.66 5.27
C ASN A 199 -6.56 -56.58 4.15
#